data_4c4537652604c731805a79d83f6af057
#
_entry.id   4c4537652604c731805a79d83f6af057
#
_cell.length_a   1.000
_cell.length_b   1.000
_cell.length_c   1.000
_cell.angle_alpha   90.00
_cell.angle_beta   90.00
_cell.angle_gamma   90.00
#
_symmetry.space_group_name_H-M   'P 1'
#
loop_
_entity.id
_entity.type
_entity.pdbx_description
1 polymer ?
#
loop_
_entity_poly.entity_id
_entity_poly.type
_entity_poly.pdbx_seq_one_letter_code
_entity_poly.pdbx_strand_id
1 'polypeptide(L)'
;METLKLKAEIREKTGGLSSKKAIYENKLVPGVVYGGKDAPVAIQVKNNELLKIINNESVFNSLVELELADKKHNVVFKDVQKHPSKNIFIHFDLQKVSKGTKINVTVPVILTNQDKCFGVKIEGGVINHVLKELSVIADPDNIPEFIEVDMEEIKSCLLYTSPSPRD
;
A
#
# COMPACT_ATOMS: atom_id res chain seq x y z
N MET A 1 -0.28 9.54 15.28
CA MET A 1 -0.77 8.82 14.06
C MET A 1 -1.93 9.61 13.49
N GLU A 2 -1.76 10.15 12.30
CA GLU A 2 -2.86 10.85 11.61
C GLU A 2 -3.83 9.79 11.07
N THR A 3 -5.03 9.75 11.61
CA THR A 3 -6.09 8.87 11.10
C THR A 3 -6.63 9.47 9.80
N LEU A 4 -6.24 8.90 8.69
CA LEU A 4 -6.75 9.29 7.38
C LEU A 4 -8.20 8.81 7.25
N LYS A 5 -9.08 9.71 6.80
CA LYS A 5 -10.51 9.41 6.62
C LYS A 5 -10.84 9.33 5.14
N LEU A 6 -11.51 8.28 4.75
CA LEU A 6 -11.97 8.03 3.38
C LEU A 6 -13.49 7.87 3.36
N LYS A 7 -14.18 8.70 2.60
CA LYS A 7 -15.63 8.57 2.39
C LYS A 7 -15.90 7.72 1.17
N ALA A 8 -16.69 6.67 1.33
CA ALA A 8 -17.06 5.80 0.22
C ALA A 8 -18.56 5.55 0.16
N GLU A 9 -19.04 5.36 -1.04
CA GLU A 9 -20.44 5.01 -1.34
C GLU A 9 -20.52 3.55 -1.75
N ILE A 10 -21.60 2.88 -1.38
CA ILE A 10 -21.85 1.49 -1.77
C ILE A 10 -22.34 1.47 -3.22
N ARG A 11 -21.78 0.54 -4.01
CA ARG A 11 -22.20 0.31 -5.41
C ARG A 11 -23.14 -0.88 -5.51
N GLU A 12 -24.30 -0.65 -6.07
CA GLU A 12 -25.26 -1.73 -6.38
C GLU A 12 -24.97 -2.36 -7.76
N LYS A 13 -24.60 -1.52 -8.74
CA LYS A 13 -24.33 -1.98 -10.11
C LYS A 13 -22.86 -2.31 -10.29
N THR A 14 -22.55 -3.58 -10.44
CA THR A 14 -21.20 -4.11 -10.74
C THR A 14 -21.10 -4.49 -12.22
N GLY A 15 -19.88 -4.55 -12.76
CA GLY A 15 -19.60 -4.95 -14.14
C GLY A 15 -18.73 -3.94 -14.90
N GLY A 16 -18.10 -4.41 -15.99
CA GLY A 16 -17.06 -3.67 -16.72
C GLY A 16 -17.55 -2.36 -17.35
N LEU A 17 -18.74 -2.35 -17.94
CA LEU A 17 -19.34 -1.13 -18.53
C LEU A 17 -19.67 -0.09 -17.46
N SER A 18 -20.26 -0.53 -16.35
CA SER A 18 -20.59 0.35 -15.22
C SER A 18 -19.33 0.94 -14.58
N SER A 19 -18.23 0.16 -14.47
CA SER A 19 -16.96 0.64 -13.94
C SER A 19 -16.31 1.66 -14.87
N LYS A 20 -16.29 1.44 -16.18
CA LYS A 20 -15.77 2.41 -17.15
C LYS A 20 -16.55 3.72 -17.11
N LYS A 21 -17.88 3.66 -17.06
CA LYS A 21 -18.73 4.85 -16.94
C LYS A 21 -18.47 5.62 -15.65
N ALA A 22 -18.35 4.95 -14.52
CA ALA A 22 -18.02 5.57 -13.23
C ALA A 22 -16.67 6.32 -13.27
N ILE A 23 -15.64 5.72 -13.85
CA ILE A 23 -14.30 6.30 -13.93
C ILE A 23 -14.26 7.51 -14.87
N TYR A 24 -14.79 7.37 -16.09
CA TYR A 24 -14.60 8.39 -17.13
C TYR A 24 -15.63 9.52 -17.08
N GLU A 25 -16.89 9.23 -16.75
CA GLU A 25 -17.96 10.23 -16.70
C GLU A 25 -18.07 10.86 -15.31
N ASN A 26 -18.10 10.04 -14.25
CA ASN A 26 -18.36 10.51 -12.88
C ASN A 26 -17.10 10.79 -12.06
N LYS A 27 -15.89 10.44 -12.56
CA LYS A 27 -14.63 10.54 -11.84
C LYS A 27 -14.65 9.79 -10.49
N LEU A 28 -15.42 8.69 -10.44
CA LEU A 28 -15.54 7.80 -9.30
C LEU A 28 -14.69 6.56 -9.55
N VAL A 29 -13.84 6.23 -8.61
CA VAL A 29 -12.99 5.03 -8.67
C VAL A 29 -13.72 3.88 -8.01
N PRO A 30 -13.94 2.76 -8.70
CA PRO A 30 -14.49 1.56 -8.10
C PRO A 30 -13.46 0.86 -7.23
N GLY A 31 -13.90 0.28 -6.13
CA GLY A 31 -13.09 -0.52 -5.24
C GLY A 31 -13.88 -1.62 -4.57
N VAL A 32 -13.17 -2.48 -3.86
CA VAL A 32 -13.76 -3.58 -3.08
C VAL A 32 -13.21 -3.53 -1.67
N VAL A 33 -14.11 -3.71 -0.70
CA VAL A 33 -13.76 -3.89 0.71
C VAL A 33 -14.03 -5.34 1.08
N TYR A 34 -13.01 -6.06 1.51
CA TYR A 34 -13.12 -7.44 1.95
C TYR A 34 -12.37 -7.66 3.27
N GLY A 35 -12.52 -8.84 3.84
CA GLY A 35 -11.91 -9.23 5.12
C GLY A 35 -12.90 -9.21 6.27
N GLY A 36 -12.55 -9.94 7.33
CA GLY A 36 -13.44 -10.22 8.44
C GLY A 36 -14.44 -11.36 8.12
N LYS A 37 -15.57 -11.36 8.83
CA LYS A 37 -16.64 -12.37 8.66
C LYS A 37 -17.70 -11.96 7.63
N ASP A 38 -17.63 -10.72 7.14
CA ASP A 38 -18.62 -10.13 6.24
C ASP A 38 -18.31 -10.45 4.78
N ALA A 39 -19.34 -10.48 3.94
CA ALA A 39 -19.17 -10.60 2.49
C ALA A 39 -18.46 -9.36 1.90
N PRO A 40 -17.70 -9.53 0.79
CA PRO A 40 -17.08 -8.40 0.11
C PRO A 40 -18.13 -7.38 -0.34
N VAL A 41 -17.84 -6.10 -0.13
CA VAL A 41 -18.73 -4.99 -0.50
C VAL A 41 -18.09 -4.17 -1.61
N ALA A 42 -18.80 -3.99 -2.72
CA ALA A 42 -18.36 -3.11 -3.78
C ALA A 42 -18.62 -1.64 -3.39
N ILE A 43 -17.59 -0.82 -3.50
CA ILE A 43 -17.64 0.60 -3.14
C ILE A 43 -17.15 1.49 -4.27
N GLN A 44 -17.38 2.78 -4.15
CA GLN A 44 -16.83 3.80 -5.03
C GLN A 44 -16.40 5.03 -4.24
N VAL A 45 -15.31 5.65 -4.67
CA VAL A 45 -14.71 6.83 -4.06
C VAL A 45 -14.39 7.87 -5.13
N LYS A 46 -14.44 9.15 -4.80
CA LYS A 46 -14.01 10.22 -5.72
C LYS A 46 -12.51 10.15 -5.97
N ASN A 47 -12.11 10.21 -7.24
CA ASN A 47 -10.70 10.17 -7.64
C ASN A 47 -9.85 11.22 -6.93
N ASN A 48 -10.39 12.43 -6.70
CA ASN A 48 -9.65 13.52 -6.05
C ASN A 48 -9.35 13.23 -4.56
N GLU A 49 -10.26 12.54 -3.85
CA GLU A 49 -10.04 12.15 -2.46
C GLU A 49 -9.00 11.04 -2.37
N LEU A 50 -9.09 10.08 -3.28
CA LEU A 50 -8.13 8.98 -3.37
C LEU A 50 -6.72 9.50 -3.71
N LEU A 51 -6.59 10.46 -4.63
CA LEU A 51 -5.32 11.09 -4.98
C LEU A 51 -4.65 11.77 -3.79
N LYS A 52 -5.43 12.50 -2.96
CA LYS A 52 -4.90 13.17 -1.77
C LYS A 52 -4.32 12.18 -0.75
N ILE A 53 -4.99 11.05 -0.61
CA ILE A 53 -4.60 10.01 0.34
C ILE A 53 -3.37 9.26 -0.18
N ILE A 54 -3.38 8.79 -1.42
CA ILE A 54 -2.32 7.95 -1.99
C ILE A 54 -1.02 8.73 -2.26
N ASN A 55 -1.07 10.06 -2.40
CA ASN A 55 0.16 10.85 -2.49
C ASN A 55 1.06 10.75 -1.26
N ASN A 56 0.53 10.32 -0.12
CA ASN A 56 1.32 9.96 1.05
C ASN A 56 1.70 8.48 0.95
N GLU A 57 2.95 8.19 0.68
CA GLU A 57 3.47 6.80 0.53
C GLU A 57 3.20 5.92 1.77
N SER A 58 3.12 6.54 2.94
CA SER A 58 2.82 5.85 4.21
C SER A 58 1.40 5.27 4.29
N VAL A 59 0.51 5.56 3.34
CA VAL A 59 -0.90 5.12 3.39
C VAL A 59 -1.06 3.62 3.23
N PHE A 60 -0.18 2.98 2.46
CA PHE A 60 -0.19 1.53 2.29
C PHE A 60 0.14 0.77 3.58
N ASN A 61 0.82 1.45 4.51
CA ASN A 61 1.27 0.90 5.78
C ASN A 61 0.54 1.50 6.98
N SER A 62 -0.53 2.27 6.74
CA SER A 62 -1.30 2.92 7.80
C SER A 62 -2.76 2.46 7.83
N LEU A 63 -3.37 2.59 9.00
CA LEU A 63 -4.79 2.36 9.18
C LEU A 63 -5.59 3.56 8.67
N VAL A 64 -6.57 3.30 7.82
CA VAL A 64 -7.48 4.29 7.28
C VAL A 64 -8.90 4.05 7.81
N GLU A 65 -9.54 5.10 8.31
CA GLU A 65 -10.96 5.05 8.66
C GLU A 65 -11.81 5.18 7.38
N LEU A 66 -12.51 4.11 7.04
CA LEU A 66 -13.48 4.10 5.94
C LEU A 66 -14.88 4.42 6.49
N GLU A 67 -15.47 5.50 6.00
CA GLU A 67 -16.87 5.86 6.30
C GLU A 67 -17.78 5.27 5.20
N LEU A 68 -18.55 4.25 5.56
CA LEU A 68 -19.56 3.59 4.70
C LEU A 68 -20.94 3.72 5.34
N ALA A 69 -21.85 4.46 4.74
CA ALA A 69 -23.26 4.54 5.15
C ALA A 69 -23.42 4.59 6.69
N ASP A 70 -22.82 5.58 7.33
CA ASP A 70 -22.83 5.83 8.79
C ASP A 70 -22.06 4.83 9.68
N LYS A 71 -21.37 3.87 9.09
CA LYS A 71 -20.48 2.96 9.82
C LYS A 71 -19.03 3.26 9.52
N LYS A 72 -18.22 3.33 10.57
CA LYS A 72 -16.77 3.47 10.46
C LYS A 72 -16.12 2.11 10.53
N HIS A 73 -15.26 1.83 9.58
CA HIS A 73 -14.48 0.60 9.50
C HIS A 73 -13.00 0.95 9.39
N ASN A 74 -12.17 0.27 10.15
CA ASN A 74 -10.71 0.36 9.99
C ASN A 74 -10.30 -0.55 8.85
N VAL A 75 -9.62 0.02 7.86
CA VAL A 75 -9.16 -0.68 6.66
C VAL A 75 -7.72 -0.34 6.36
N VAL A 76 -7.05 -1.24 5.62
CA VAL A 76 -5.72 -1.03 5.07
C VAL A 76 -5.81 -1.15 3.55
N PHE A 77 -5.08 -0.31 2.84
CA PHE A 77 -4.92 -0.45 1.39
C PHE A 77 -4.09 -1.69 1.08
N LYS A 78 -4.66 -2.58 0.26
CA LYS A 78 -3.98 -3.81 -0.17
C LYS A 78 -3.35 -3.64 -1.54
N ASP A 79 -4.09 -3.07 -2.46
CA ASP A 79 -3.63 -2.81 -3.82
C ASP A 79 -4.33 -1.58 -4.41
N VAL A 80 -3.64 -0.88 -5.30
CA VAL A 80 -4.17 0.27 -6.04
C VAL A 80 -3.69 0.24 -7.48
N GLN A 81 -4.62 0.16 -8.40
CA GLN A 81 -4.35 0.15 -9.82
C GLN A 81 -4.47 1.55 -10.41
N LYS A 82 -3.35 2.09 -10.87
CA LYS A 82 -3.27 3.39 -11.55
C LYS A 82 -3.23 3.21 -13.07
N HIS A 83 -3.89 4.11 -13.79
CA HIS A 83 -3.81 4.12 -15.25
C HIS A 83 -2.40 4.56 -15.70
N PRO A 84 -1.73 3.83 -16.63
CA PRO A 84 -0.33 4.09 -16.98
C PRO A 84 -0.09 5.45 -17.64
N SER A 85 -1.08 6.00 -18.35
CA SER A 85 -0.96 7.24 -19.11
C SER A 85 -1.76 8.42 -18.54
N LYS A 86 -2.79 8.14 -17.74
CA LYS A 86 -3.66 9.18 -17.16
C LYS A 86 -3.52 9.18 -15.65
N ASN A 87 -3.58 10.33 -15.02
CA ASN A 87 -3.55 10.42 -13.56
C ASN A 87 -4.91 10.07 -12.94
N ILE A 88 -5.38 8.85 -13.22
CA ILE A 88 -6.67 8.30 -12.80
C ILE A 88 -6.41 6.93 -12.19
N PHE A 89 -7.07 6.63 -11.09
CA PHE A 89 -7.11 5.28 -10.54
C PHE A 89 -8.19 4.44 -11.21
N ILE A 90 -7.88 3.17 -11.44
CA ILE A 90 -8.79 2.22 -12.10
C ILE A 90 -9.52 1.38 -11.07
N HIS A 91 -8.82 0.93 -10.05
CA HIS A 91 -9.34 0.07 -8.99
C HIS A 91 -8.54 0.25 -7.71
N PHE A 92 -9.16 -0.02 -6.57
CA PHE A 92 -8.47 -0.10 -5.29
C PHE A 92 -9.10 -1.19 -4.42
N ASP A 93 -8.24 -1.85 -3.66
CA ASP A 93 -8.60 -2.94 -2.77
C ASP A 93 -8.34 -2.53 -1.33
N LEU A 94 -9.37 -2.66 -0.51
CA LEU A 94 -9.30 -2.40 0.92
C LEU A 94 -9.56 -3.68 1.71
N GLN A 95 -8.71 -3.94 2.68
CA GLN A 95 -8.88 -5.05 3.62
C GLN A 95 -9.37 -4.51 4.96
N LYS A 96 -10.54 -4.99 5.43
CA LYS A 96 -11.03 -4.71 6.79
C LYS A 96 -10.08 -5.33 7.80
N VAL A 97 -9.77 -4.57 8.81
CA VAL A 97 -8.87 -4.99 9.88
C VAL A 97 -9.65 -5.12 11.17
N SER A 98 -9.59 -6.30 11.77
CA SER A 98 -10.10 -6.56 13.10
C SER A 98 -8.92 -6.64 14.08
N LYS A 99 -9.09 -6.13 15.29
CA LYS A 99 -8.06 -6.22 16.33
C LYS A 99 -7.69 -7.68 16.58
N GLY A 100 -6.38 -7.97 16.61
CA GLY A 100 -5.85 -9.31 16.86
C GLY A 100 -5.76 -10.22 15.62
N THR A 101 -6.04 -9.71 14.42
CA THR A 101 -5.85 -10.47 13.18
C THR A 101 -4.57 -9.99 12.48
N LYS A 102 -3.62 -10.88 12.28
CA LYS A 102 -2.40 -10.59 11.53
C LYS A 102 -2.73 -10.30 10.07
N ILE A 103 -2.16 -9.24 9.55
CA ILE A 103 -2.34 -8.82 8.15
C ILE A 103 -1.01 -8.87 7.42
N ASN A 104 -1.06 -9.21 6.14
CA ASN A 104 0.10 -9.14 5.26
C ASN A 104 0.12 -7.76 4.59
N VAL A 105 1.14 -6.97 4.87
CA VAL A 105 1.32 -5.59 4.36
C VAL A 105 2.62 -5.52 3.57
N THR A 106 2.62 -4.73 2.52
CA THR A 106 3.81 -4.48 1.71
C THR A 106 4.49 -3.21 2.21
N VAL A 107 5.72 -3.34 2.71
CA VAL A 107 6.50 -2.24 3.31
C VAL A 107 7.66 -1.87 2.40
N PRO A 108 7.88 -0.58 2.10
CA PRO A 108 9.01 -0.15 1.30
C PRO A 108 10.32 -0.29 2.08
N VAL A 109 11.38 -0.65 1.36
CA VAL A 109 12.74 -0.75 1.89
C VAL A 109 13.51 0.51 1.50
N ILE A 110 14.09 1.18 2.48
CA ILE A 110 14.93 2.36 2.28
C ILE A 110 16.38 2.01 2.57
N LEU A 111 17.26 2.27 1.61
CA LEU A 111 18.69 2.08 1.79
C LEU A 111 19.32 3.36 2.36
N THR A 112 19.92 3.25 3.55
CA THR A 112 20.63 4.35 4.19
C THR A 112 22.13 4.24 3.96
N ASN A 113 22.88 5.36 4.10
CA ASN A 113 24.34 5.41 3.99
C ASN A 113 24.92 4.90 2.65
N GLN A 114 24.18 5.01 1.54
CA GLN A 114 24.65 4.56 0.23
C GLN A 114 25.98 5.19 -0.18
N ASP A 115 26.18 6.49 0.12
CA ASP A 115 27.40 7.23 -0.19
C ASP A 115 28.61 6.77 0.64
N LYS A 116 28.39 6.13 1.80
CA LYS A 116 29.43 5.64 2.68
C LYS A 116 29.79 4.18 2.44
N CYS A 117 29.00 3.50 1.61
CA CYS A 117 29.20 2.10 1.28
C CYS A 117 30.63 1.83 0.79
N PHE A 118 31.31 0.88 1.44
CA PHE A 118 32.68 0.49 1.10
C PHE A 118 32.80 0.02 -0.35
N GLY A 119 31.84 -0.80 -0.80
CA GLY A 119 31.81 -1.31 -2.17
C GLY A 119 31.68 -0.22 -3.24
N VAL A 120 30.98 0.89 -2.93
CA VAL A 120 30.85 2.03 -3.86
C VAL A 120 32.09 2.91 -3.84
N LYS A 121 32.58 3.28 -2.64
CA LYS A 121 33.69 4.24 -2.49
C LYS A 121 35.05 3.67 -2.90
N ILE A 122 35.33 2.44 -2.50
CA ILE A 122 36.67 1.85 -2.63
C ILE A 122 36.76 0.93 -3.84
N GLU A 123 35.71 0.14 -4.07
CA GLU A 123 35.70 -0.87 -5.13
C GLU A 123 35.03 -0.39 -6.42
N GLY A 124 34.45 0.84 -6.42
CA GLY A 124 33.76 1.41 -7.60
C GLY A 124 32.50 0.65 -8.01
N GLY A 125 31.90 -0.10 -7.08
CA GLY A 125 30.68 -0.86 -7.33
C GLY A 125 29.44 0.03 -7.49
N VAL A 126 28.40 -0.53 -8.10
CA VAL A 126 27.09 0.11 -8.25
C VAL A 126 26.05 -0.64 -7.42
N ILE A 127 25.28 0.11 -6.62
CA ILE A 127 24.18 -0.47 -5.85
C ILE A 127 23.00 -0.76 -6.79
N ASN A 128 22.59 -2.01 -6.85
CA ASN A 128 21.37 -2.42 -7.57
C ASN A 128 20.28 -2.80 -6.56
N HIS A 129 19.32 -1.91 -6.35
CA HIS A 129 18.18 -2.11 -5.47
C HIS A 129 17.08 -2.88 -6.20
N VAL A 130 17.17 -4.22 -6.17
CA VAL A 130 16.23 -5.11 -6.87
C VAL A 130 14.92 -5.23 -6.11
N LEU A 131 14.98 -5.39 -4.79
CA LEU A 131 13.81 -5.62 -3.94
C LEU A 131 13.42 -4.33 -3.21
N LYS A 132 12.53 -3.56 -3.82
CA LYS A 132 12.09 -2.26 -3.29
C LYS A 132 11.04 -2.36 -2.19
N GLU A 133 10.34 -3.49 -2.13
CA GLU A 133 9.21 -3.71 -1.24
C GLU A 133 9.27 -5.11 -0.64
N LEU A 134 8.94 -5.24 0.64
CA LEU A 134 8.87 -6.50 1.37
C LEU A 134 7.46 -6.75 1.87
N SER A 135 6.95 -7.97 1.67
CA SER A 135 5.70 -8.41 2.28
C SER A 135 5.94 -8.86 3.71
N VAL A 136 5.37 -8.15 4.67
CA VAL A 136 5.53 -8.38 6.11
C VAL A 136 4.20 -8.77 6.72
N ILE A 137 4.21 -9.75 7.61
CA ILE A 137 3.05 -10.10 8.43
C ILE A 137 3.15 -9.32 9.75
N ALA A 138 2.26 -8.37 9.94
CA ALA A 138 2.25 -7.50 11.10
C ALA A 138 0.89 -7.44 11.79
N ASP A 139 0.91 -7.06 13.07
CA ASP A 139 -0.31 -6.69 13.77
C ASP A 139 -0.75 -5.28 13.34
N PRO A 140 -2.06 -5.00 13.24
CA PRO A 140 -2.59 -3.73 12.74
C PRO A 140 -2.10 -2.50 13.49
N ASP A 141 -1.84 -2.65 14.78
CA ASP A 141 -1.39 -1.55 15.65
C ASP A 141 0.14 -1.30 15.55
N ASN A 142 0.89 -2.21 14.90
CA ASN A 142 2.36 -2.20 14.85
C ASN A 142 2.89 -2.39 13.41
N ILE A 143 2.35 -1.66 12.45
CA ILE A 143 2.81 -1.69 11.07
C ILE A 143 3.98 -0.72 10.93
N PRO A 144 5.19 -1.16 10.51
CA PRO A 144 6.31 -0.26 10.24
C PRO A 144 6.04 0.56 8.97
N GLU A 145 6.38 1.85 9.00
CA GLU A 145 6.23 2.72 7.83
C GLU A 145 7.24 2.39 6.74
N PHE A 146 8.46 2.02 7.10
CA PHE A 146 9.54 1.61 6.21
C PHE A 146 10.52 0.70 6.94
N ILE A 147 11.34 0.00 6.17
CA ILE A 147 12.44 -0.84 6.68
C ILE A 147 13.73 -0.19 6.22
N GLU A 148 14.56 0.24 7.16
CA GLU A 148 15.88 0.79 6.88
C GLU A 148 16.91 -0.32 6.79
N VAL A 149 17.71 -0.29 5.72
CA VAL A 149 18.87 -1.18 5.54
C VAL A 149 20.12 -0.32 5.43
N ASP A 150 21.04 -0.50 6.39
CA ASP A 150 22.32 0.20 6.38
C ASP A 150 23.30 -0.46 5.41
N MET A 151 23.86 0.37 4.52
CA MET A 151 24.78 -0.08 3.46
C MET A 151 26.26 0.14 3.81
N GLU A 152 26.61 0.66 5.00
CA GLU A 152 27.97 1.09 5.32
C GLU A 152 29.01 -0.04 5.24
N GLU A 153 28.66 -1.24 5.73
CA GLU A 153 29.58 -2.39 5.80
C GLU A 153 29.54 -3.32 4.57
N ILE A 154 28.72 -3.01 3.57
CA ILE A 154 28.52 -3.89 2.42
C ILE A 154 29.66 -3.74 1.42
N LYS A 155 30.30 -4.87 1.11
CA LYS A 155 31.37 -5.00 0.10
C LYS A 155 30.78 -5.38 -1.25
N SER A 156 31.54 -5.12 -2.32
CA SER A 156 31.20 -5.52 -3.69
C SER A 156 31.01 -7.04 -3.78
N CYS A 157 30.08 -7.49 -4.63
CA CYS A 157 29.69 -8.90 -4.83
C CYS A 157 28.95 -9.59 -3.67
N LEU A 158 28.52 -8.87 -2.63
CA LEU A 158 27.63 -9.44 -1.62
C LEU A 158 26.18 -9.26 -1.99
N LEU A 159 25.47 -10.36 -2.14
CA LEU A 159 24.02 -10.38 -2.13
C LEU A 159 23.56 -10.29 -0.66
N TYR A 160 23.07 -9.14 -0.27
CA TYR A 160 22.37 -9.02 1.02
C TYR A 160 21.01 -9.68 0.89
N THR A 161 20.89 -10.88 1.42
CA THR A 161 19.60 -11.57 1.53
C THR A 161 19.08 -11.39 2.94
N SER A 162 17.87 -10.86 3.07
CA SER A 162 17.16 -10.84 4.35
C SER A 162 17.05 -12.26 4.90
N PRO A 163 17.31 -12.49 6.20
CA PRO A 163 17.10 -13.80 6.79
C PRO A 163 15.63 -14.21 6.58
N SER A 164 15.47 -15.45 6.10
CA SER A 164 14.13 -16.00 5.87
C SER A 164 13.37 -16.08 7.21
N PRO A 165 12.10 -15.71 7.28
CA PRO A 165 11.30 -15.80 8.51
C PRO A 165 10.94 -17.25 8.92
N ARG A 166 11.79 -18.21 8.59
CA ARG A 166 11.59 -19.64 8.89
C ARG A 166 12.47 -20.17 10.00
N ASP A 167 13.20 -19.30 10.71
CA ASP A 167 13.97 -19.70 11.88
C ASP A 167 13.39 -19.07 13.14
#